data_f519714bb58260b144563cd7de70130c
#
_entry.id   f519714bb58260b144563cd7de70130c
#
_cell.length_a   1.000
_cell.length_b   1.000
_cell.length_c   1.000
_cell.angle_alpha   90.00
_cell.angle_beta   90.00
_cell.angle_gamma   90.00
#
_symmetry.space_group_name_H-M   'P 1'
#
loop_
_entity.id
_entity.type
_entity.pdbx_description
1 polymer ?
#
loop_
_entity_poly.entity_id
_entity_poly.type
_entity_poly.pdbx_seq_one_letter_code
_entity_poly.pdbx_strand_id
1 'polypeptide(L)' 'MSRLTPIERFLMNLEKRISPNRREYLSVEAALAGLKELTGQDFGLDAEKWREWLKSHPL' A
#
# COMPACT_ATOMS: atom_id res chain seq x y z
N MET A 1 15.38 -9.14 10.95
CA MET A 1 14.73 -7.81 10.93
C MET A 1 13.91 -7.67 9.66
N SER A 2 12.63 -7.45 9.81
CA SER A 2 11.78 -7.31 8.63
C SER A 2 11.78 -5.87 8.14
N ARG A 3 11.88 -5.70 6.84
CA ARG A 3 11.74 -4.40 6.21
C ARG A 3 10.41 -4.35 5.49
N LEU A 4 9.75 -3.21 5.58
CA LEU A 4 8.56 -3.02 4.78
C LEU A 4 8.96 -2.84 3.33
N THR A 5 8.38 -3.64 2.46
CA THR A 5 8.53 -3.40 1.04
C THR A 5 7.72 -2.14 0.69
N PRO A 6 8.03 -1.45 -0.42
CA PRO A 6 7.22 -0.30 -0.83
C PRO A 6 5.74 -0.63 -0.93
N ILE A 7 5.40 -1.82 -1.42
CA ILE A 7 4.01 -2.26 -1.53
C ILE A 7 3.36 -2.35 -0.15
N GLU A 8 4.03 -2.99 0.79
CA GLU A 8 3.49 -3.13 2.15
C GLU A 8 3.31 -1.78 2.81
N ARG A 9 4.26 -0.87 2.63
CA ARG A 9 4.15 0.46 3.19
C ARG A 9 2.93 1.18 2.66
N PHE A 10 2.70 1.10 1.36
CA PHE A 10 1.53 1.73 0.76
C PHE A 10 0.24 1.10 1.28
N LEU A 11 0.20 -0.23 1.38
CA LEU A 11 -0.98 -0.92 1.91
C LEU A 11 -1.26 -0.55 3.36
N MET A 12 -0.24 -0.49 4.18
CA MET A 12 -0.42 -0.12 5.58
C MET A 12 -0.95 1.31 5.72
N ASN A 13 -0.46 2.22 4.89
CA ASN A 13 -0.98 3.58 4.89
C ASN A 13 -2.42 3.62 4.41
N LEU A 14 -2.73 2.84 3.39
CA LEU A 14 -4.10 2.75 2.88
C LEU A 14 -5.06 2.26 3.95
N GLU A 15 -4.58 1.34 4.80
CA GLU A 15 -5.36 0.79 5.91
C GLU A 15 -5.30 1.67 7.16
N LYS A 16 -4.60 2.78 7.09
CA LYS A 16 -4.43 3.72 8.20
C LYS A 16 -3.76 3.09 9.42
N ARG A 17 -2.79 2.22 9.17
CA ARG A 17 -2.06 1.52 10.24
C ARG A 17 -0.80 2.25 10.68
N ILE A 18 -0.36 3.25 9.93
CA ILE A 18 0.84 3.99 10.27
C ILE A 18 0.45 5.35 10.83
N SER A 19 1.01 5.67 12.00
CA SER A 19 0.72 6.95 12.66
C SER A 19 1.28 8.12 11.87
N PRO A 20 0.60 9.28 11.87
CA PRO A 20 1.05 10.45 11.11
C PRO A 20 2.43 10.97 11.50
N ASN A 21 2.92 10.62 12.69
CA ASN A 21 4.24 11.07 13.14
C ASN A 21 5.36 10.10 12.80
N ARG A 22 5.07 9.04 12.04
CA ARG A 22 6.07 8.07 11.63
C ARG A 22 6.64 8.47 10.27
N ARG A 23 7.88 8.07 10.01
CA ARG A 23 8.54 8.36 8.74
C ARG A 23 7.86 7.70 7.56
N GLU A 24 7.30 6.53 7.81
CA GLU A 24 6.65 5.74 6.76
C GLU A 24 5.25 6.24 6.44
N TYR A 25 4.77 7.25 7.17
CA TYR A 25 3.43 7.75 6.98
C TYR A 25 3.26 8.41 5.61
N LEU A 26 2.18 8.06 4.95
CA LEU A 26 1.75 8.69 3.70
C LEU A 26 0.24 8.88 3.79
N SER A 27 -0.26 9.92 3.15
CA SER A 27 -1.71 10.07 3.06
C SER A 27 -2.29 8.91 2.25
N VAL A 28 -3.58 8.63 2.46
CA VAL A 28 -4.25 7.56 1.72
C VAL A 28 -4.14 7.80 0.22
N GLU A 29 -4.27 9.06 -0.20
CA GLU A 29 -4.16 9.39 -1.62
C GLU A 29 -2.77 9.10 -2.18
N ALA A 30 -1.74 9.43 -1.42
CA ALA A 30 -0.37 9.16 -1.85
C ALA A 30 -0.09 7.67 -1.90
N ALA A 31 -0.59 6.92 -0.91
CA ALA A 31 -0.44 5.48 -0.88
C ALA A 31 -1.13 4.83 -2.07
N LEU A 32 -2.33 5.27 -2.38
CA LEU A 32 -3.08 4.77 -3.52
C LEU A 32 -2.35 5.05 -4.82
N ALA A 33 -1.84 6.26 -4.98
CA ALA A 33 -1.09 6.62 -6.18
C ALA A 33 0.14 5.72 -6.35
N GLY A 34 0.84 5.46 -5.26
CA GLY A 34 2.00 4.58 -5.30
C GLY A 34 1.64 3.16 -5.69
N LEU A 35 0.55 2.63 -5.14
CA LEU A 35 0.09 1.30 -5.50
C LEU A 35 -0.30 1.21 -6.97
N LYS A 36 -1.01 2.19 -7.48
CA LYS A 36 -1.40 2.21 -8.89
C LYS A 36 -0.18 2.25 -9.80
N GLU A 37 0.82 3.03 -9.42
CA GLU A 37 2.03 3.14 -10.23
C GLU A 37 2.84 1.84 -10.23
N LEU A 38 2.96 1.19 -9.07
CA LEU A 38 3.74 -0.03 -8.96
C LEU A 38 3.06 -1.25 -9.58
N THR A 39 1.74 -1.30 -9.54
CA THR A 39 0.99 -2.47 -10.02
C THR A 39 0.34 -2.26 -11.37
N GLY A 40 0.10 -1.01 -11.75
CA GLY A 40 -0.67 -0.72 -12.95
C GLY A 40 -2.16 -1.00 -12.79
N GLN A 41 -2.62 -1.26 -11.57
CA GLN A 41 -4.01 -1.58 -11.28
C GLN A 41 -4.65 -0.45 -10.47
N ASP A 42 -5.96 -0.43 -10.45
CA ASP A 42 -6.70 0.56 -9.68
C ASP A 42 -7.86 -0.11 -8.97
N PHE A 43 -7.64 -0.50 -7.72
CA PHE A 43 -8.69 -1.08 -6.88
C PHE A 43 -9.24 -0.06 -5.89
N GLY A 44 -8.88 1.19 -6.05
CA GLY A 44 -9.33 2.23 -5.15
C GLY A 44 -8.83 2.04 -3.74
N LEU A 45 -9.68 2.33 -2.78
CA LEU A 45 -9.31 2.25 -1.36
C LEU A 45 -9.54 0.87 -0.74
N ASP A 46 -9.79 -0.13 -1.55
CA ASP A 46 -10.08 -1.47 -1.05
C ASP A 46 -8.78 -2.26 -0.86
N ALA A 47 -8.26 -2.19 0.36
CA ALA A 47 -7.00 -2.86 0.69
C ALA A 47 -7.08 -4.39 0.52
N GLU A 48 -8.26 -4.97 0.74
CA GLU A 48 -8.44 -6.41 0.56
C GLU A 48 -8.22 -6.82 -0.89
N LYS A 49 -8.77 -6.05 -1.82
CA LYS A 49 -8.57 -6.33 -3.24
C LYS A 49 -7.12 -6.19 -3.64
N TRP A 50 -6.43 -5.21 -3.09
CA TRP A 50 -5.00 -5.04 -3.33
C TRP A 50 -4.22 -6.25 -2.84
N ARG A 51 -4.53 -6.73 -1.65
CA ARG A 51 -3.84 -7.90 -1.09
C ARG A 51 -4.14 -9.16 -1.88
N GLU A 52 -5.37 -9.34 -2.32
CA GLU A 52 -5.74 -10.49 -3.15
C GLU A 52 -4.96 -10.50 -4.46
N TRP A 53 -4.90 -9.35 -5.11
CA TRP A 53 -4.16 -9.24 -6.37
C TRP A 53 -2.68 -9.57 -6.15
N LEU A 54 -2.11 -9.08 -5.07
CA LEU A 54 -0.69 -9.29 -4.78
C LEU A 54 -0.35 -10.73 -4.45
N LYS A 55 -1.30 -11.50 -3.94
CA LYS A 55 -1.08 -12.93 -3.71
C LYS A 55 -0.81 -13.68 -5.02
N SER A 56 -1.50 -13.28 -6.07
CA SER A 56 -1.34 -13.91 -7.39
C SER A 56 -0.24 -13.24 -8.22
N HIS A 57 0.15 -12.04 -7.84
CA HIS A 57 1.14 -11.26 -8.59
C HIS A 57 2.20 -10.72 -7.64
N PRO A 58 3.03 -11.59 -7.06
CA PRO A 58 4.08 -11.11 -6.14
C PRO A 58 5.08 -10.23 -6.89
N LEU A 59 5.40 -9.14 -6.24
CA LEU A 59 6.33 -8.16 -6.82
C LEU A 59 7.69 -8.21 -6.13
#